data_17b3a1683955c8eafd268c1041dd3a12
#
_entry.id   17b3a1683955c8eafd268c1041dd3a12
#
_cell.length_a   1.000
_cell.length_b   1.000
_cell.length_c   1.000
_cell.angle_alpha   90.00
_cell.angle_beta   90.00
_cell.angle_gamma   90.00
#
_symmetry.space_group_name_H-M   'P 1'
#
loop_
_entity.id
_entity.type
_entity.pdbx_description
1 polymer ?
#
loop_
_entity_poly.entity_id
_entity_poly.type
_entity_poly.pdbx_seq_one_letter_code
_entity_poly.pdbx_strand_id
1 'polypeptide(L)'
;MILVTGATGKVGSEAVRLLAERQHPTRALVRDPSRAHFGDVEVVTGDFDRPDTLDAAMRGIDTVLLVSPAVPAQEIAVIDGAVRQGVSQVIKVTSKASADSPVDRRRGQAEIEAYLATTGLAHTLLRSNAYLQNLLALAPMIRQTGGFLMSAGDGKVGMIDARDVAATAVAIAAAPREHAGQAYWLTGPELISYTDVARELSATLGHAVEYRQISPAEHRAAMIRAGVPDAVATSNAQAFGLIAEGDAAWLADDVKSITGTAPRSLRSFIADHVAAFA
;
A
#
# COMPACT_ATOMS: atom_id res chain seq x y z
N MET A 1 -7.46 21.82 3.41
CA MET A 1 -8.28 20.57 3.33
C MET A 1 -7.50 19.49 2.62
N ILE A 2 -7.60 18.23 3.08
CA ILE A 2 -6.88 17.08 2.53
C ILE A 2 -7.86 16.18 1.79
N LEU A 3 -7.59 15.87 0.51
CA LEU A 3 -8.32 14.83 -0.24
C LEU A 3 -7.59 13.50 -0.09
N VAL A 4 -8.30 12.46 0.34
CA VAL A 4 -7.77 11.09 0.39
C VAL A 4 -8.39 10.27 -0.73
N THR A 5 -7.57 9.79 -1.66
CA THR A 5 -8.01 8.83 -2.67
C THR A 5 -7.84 7.40 -2.16
N GLY A 6 -8.48 6.42 -2.82
CA GLY A 6 -8.45 5.04 -2.33
C GLY A 6 -8.95 4.91 -0.89
N ALA A 7 -9.86 5.79 -0.47
CA ALA A 7 -10.32 5.94 0.91
C ALA A 7 -10.94 4.67 1.52
N THR A 8 -11.44 3.75 0.72
CA THR A 8 -11.97 2.44 1.17
C THR A 8 -10.93 1.32 1.18
N GLY A 9 -9.67 1.62 0.84
CA GLY A 9 -8.56 0.66 0.82
C GLY A 9 -7.81 0.56 2.15
N LYS A 10 -6.82 -0.35 2.21
CA LYS A 10 -6.04 -0.67 3.43
C LYS A 10 -5.33 0.56 4.06
N VAL A 11 -4.71 1.40 3.23
CA VAL A 11 -4.02 2.62 3.67
C VAL A 11 -4.98 3.79 3.77
N GLY A 12 -5.82 3.98 2.73
CA GLY A 12 -6.71 5.15 2.65
C GLY A 12 -7.73 5.21 3.78
N SER A 13 -8.36 4.09 4.14
CA SER A 13 -9.34 4.05 5.24
C SER A 13 -8.72 4.41 6.58
N GLU A 14 -7.53 3.91 6.83
CA GLU A 14 -6.80 4.23 8.05
C GLU A 14 -6.32 5.70 8.06
N ALA A 15 -5.90 6.23 6.91
CA ALA A 15 -5.55 7.64 6.81
C ALA A 15 -6.76 8.56 7.07
N VAL A 16 -7.94 8.24 6.51
CA VAL A 16 -9.18 8.98 6.78
C VAL A 16 -9.52 8.94 8.26
N ARG A 17 -9.45 7.77 8.90
CA ARG A 17 -9.69 7.61 10.34
C ARG A 17 -8.75 8.49 11.17
N LEU A 18 -7.44 8.41 10.91
CA LEU A 18 -6.43 9.18 11.64
C LEU A 18 -6.55 10.70 11.43
N LEU A 19 -6.90 11.14 10.23
CA LEU A 19 -7.14 12.55 9.93
C LEU A 19 -8.38 13.06 10.67
N ALA A 20 -9.46 12.28 10.70
CA ALA A 20 -10.69 12.60 11.43
C ALA A 20 -10.42 12.71 12.95
N GLU A 21 -9.71 11.76 13.54
CA GLU A 21 -9.34 11.79 14.96
C GLU A 21 -8.49 13.01 15.34
N ARG A 22 -7.67 13.48 14.42
CA ARG A 22 -6.87 14.70 14.58
C ARG A 22 -7.61 15.97 14.18
N GLN A 23 -8.88 15.87 13.82
CA GLN A 23 -9.75 16.98 13.40
C GLN A 23 -9.19 17.77 12.19
N HIS A 24 -8.42 17.10 11.31
CA HIS A 24 -7.98 17.70 10.05
C HIS A 24 -9.15 17.75 9.06
N PRO A 25 -9.43 18.90 8.43
CA PRO A 25 -10.43 18.99 7.36
C PRO A 25 -10.10 18.01 6.24
N THR A 26 -10.94 16.98 6.08
CA THR A 26 -10.69 15.85 5.21
C THR A 26 -11.86 15.58 4.30
N ARG A 27 -11.56 15.26 3.05
CA ARG A 27 -12.51 14.78 2.04
C ARG A 27 -12.07 13.39 1.56
N ALA A 28 -12.96 12.41 1.61
CA ALA A 28 -12.72 11.05 1.15
C ALA A 28 -13.28 10.86 -0.27
N LEU A 29 -12.41 10.55 -1.25
CA LEU A 29 -12.81 10.22 -2.60
C LEU A 29 -13.13 8.73 -2.71
N VAL A 30 -14.35 8.41 -3.12
CA VAL A 30 -14.82 7.03 -3.32
C VAL A 30 -15.50 6.86 -4.67
N ARG A 31 -15.45 5.68 -5.25
CA ARG A 31 -16.23 5.34 -6.46
C ARG A 31 -17.68 4.99 -6.12
N ASP A 32 -17.87 4.35 -4.98
CA ASP A 32 -19.17 3.90 -4.50
C ASP A 32 -19.37 4.42 -3.06
N PRO A 33 -20.24 5.42 -2.87
CA PRO A 33 -20.47 6.00 -1.55
C PRO A 33 -21.15 5.03 -0.55
N SER A 34 -21.82 3.98 -1.04
CA SER A 34 -22.42 2.98 -0.16
C SER A 34 -21.36 2.19 0.66
N ARG A 35 -20.11 2.21 0.24
CA ARG A 35 -18.96 1.60 0.93
C ARG A 35 -18.20 2.55 1.84
N ALA A 36 -18.64 3.81 1.95
CA ALA A 36 -18.01 4.85 2.75
C ALA A 36 -18.66 4.95 4.12
N HIS A 37 -17.95 4.55 5.15
CA HIS A 37 -18.40 4.60 6.56
C HIS A 37 -17.37 5.37 7.40
N PHE A 38 -17.28 6.70 7.16
CA PHE A 38 -16.24 7.56 7.74
C PHE A 38 -16.77 8.59 8.74
N GLY A 39 -17.98 8.37 9.31
CA GLY A 39 -18.60 9.32 10.24
C GLY A 39 -18.85 10.68 9.56
N ASP A 40 -18.39 11.74 10.21
CA ASP A 40 -18.61 13.13 9.76
C ASP A 40 -17.63 13.60 8.67
N VAL A 41 -16.78 12.72 8.12
CA VAL A 41 -15.86 13.08 7.03
C VAL A 41 -16.64 13.30 5.74
N GLU A 42 -16.35 14.40 5.05
CA GLU A 42 -16.95 14.69 3.74
C GLU A 42 -16.62 13.59 2.73
N VAL A 43 -17.64 12.97 2.16
CA VAL A 43 -17.51 11.94 1.13
C VAL A 43 -17.92 12.50 -0.22
N VAL A 44 -17.02 12.35 -1.21
CA VAL A 44 -17.30 12.74 -2.60
C VAL A 44 -17.12 11.56 -3.53
N THR A 45 -17.97 11.51 -4.54
CA THR A 45 -17.85 10.49 -5.59
C THR A 45 -16.91 10.97 -6.69
N GLY A 46 -15.98 10.11 -7.10
CA GLY A 46 -15.12 10.37 -8.24
C GLY A 46 -14.48 9.08 -8.76
N ASP A 47 -14.17 9.11 -10.04
CA ASP A 47 -13.58 7.99 -10.74
C ASP A 47 -12.35 8.49 -11.51
N PHE A 48 -11.24 7.78 -11.38
CA PHE A 48 -9.98 8.13 -12.05
C PHE A 48 -10.08 8.02 -13.58
N ASP A 49 -11.01 7.20 -14.08
CA ASP A 49 -11.31 7.10 -15.51
C ASP A 49 -12.26 8.21 -16.01
N ARG A 50 -12.69 9.10 -15.10
CA ARG A 50 -13.59 10.22 -15.39
C ARG A 50 -13.04 11.53 -14.81
N PRO A 51 -12.12 12.22 -15.54
CA PRO A 51 -11.42 13.41 -15.06
C PRO A 51 -12.32 14.56 -14.59
N ASP A 52 -13.51 14.72 -15.18
CA ASP A 52 -14.51 15.71 -14.77
C ASP A 52 -14.94 15.54 -13.30
N THR A 53 -15.03 14.30 -12.83
CA THR A 53 -15.39 14.01 -11.44
C THR A 53 -14.24 14.32 -10.47
N LEU A 54 -12.99 14.22 -10.92
CA LEU A 54 -11.82 14.57 -10.14
C LEU A 54 -11.71 16.07 -9.91
N ASP A 55 -11.95 16.88 -10.93
CA ASP A 55 -11.94 18.33 -10.82
C ASP A 55 -12.95 18.83 -9.79
N ALA A 56 -14.15 18.25 -9.79
CA ALA A 56 -15.17 18.57 -8.80
C ALA A 56 -14.74 18.19 -7.38
N ALA A 57 -14.12 17.01 -7.22
CA ALA A 57 -13.67 16.50 -5.93
C ALA A 57 -12.51 17.30 -5.34
N MET A 58 -11.70 17.95 -6.19
CA MET A 58 -10.48 18.67 -5.78
C MET A 58 -10.71 20.16 -5.51
N ARG A 59 -11.90 20.69 -5.71
CA ARG A 59 -12.17 22.11 -5.40
C ARG A 59 -11.93 22.41 -3.93
N GLY A 60 -11.06 23.41 -3.66
CA GLY A 60 -10.70 23.83 -2.30
C GLY A 60 -9.81 22.85 -1.54
N ILE A 61 -9.14 21.93 -2.25
CA ILE A 61 -8.19 21.00 -1.67
C ILE A 61 -6.77 21.60 -1.72
N ASP A 62 -6.08 21.56 -0.59
CA ASP A 62 -4.70 22.01 -0.47
C ASP A 62 -3.71 20.85 -0.70
N THR A 63 -4.05 19.66 -0.22
CA THR A 63 -3.18 18.47 -0.27
C THR A 63 -3.96 17.26 -0.75
N VAL A 64 -3.40 16.51 -1.69
CA VAL A 64 -3.93 15.20 -2.11
C VAL A 64 -3.06 14.09 -1.53
N LEU A 65 -3.65 13.21 -0.72
CA LEU A 65 -3.06 11.92 -0.37
C LEU A 65 -3.48 10.90 -1.44
N LEU A 66 -2.56 10.65 -2.38
CA LEU A 66 -2.79 9.77 -3.52
C LEU A 66 -2.45 8.33 -3.17
N VAL A 67 -3.50 7.52 -2.98
CA VAL A 67 -3.45 6.07 -2.75
C VAL A 67 -4.24 5.38 -3.84
N SER A 68 -3.60 4.47 -4.58
CA SER A 68 -4.24 3.79 -5.71
C SER A 68 -3.56 2.45 -6.05
N PRO A 69 -4.13 1.66 -6.99
CA PRO A 69 -3.50 0.45 -7.51
C PRO A 69 -2.28 0.68 -8.43
N ALA A 70 -1.83 1.92 -8.65
CA ALA A 70 -0.71 2.27 -9.51
C ALA A 70 -0.95 2.00 -11.00
N VAL A 71 -2.10 2.38 -11.50
CA VAL A 71 -2.40 2.40 -12.95
C VAL A 71 -1.99 3.76 -13.51
N PRO A 72 -0.97 3.86 -14.39
CA PRO A 72 -0.40 5.14 -14.80
C PRO A 72 -1.44 6.14 -15.32
N ALA A 73 -2.26 5.75 -16.29
CA ALA A 73 -3.27 6.64 -16.87
C ALA A 73 -4.25 7.22 -15.81
N GLN A 74 -4.62 6.40 -14.82
CA GLN A 74 -5.54 6.82 -13.75
C GLN A 74 -4.86 7.79 -12.77
N GLU A 75 -3.64 7.49 -12.34
CA GLU A 75 -2.94 8.39 -11.41
C GLU A 75 -2.51 9.70 -12.08
N ILE A 76 -2.12 9.66 -13.35
CA ILE A 76 -1.83 10.86 -14.15
C ILE A 76 -3.07 11.75 -14.23
N ALA A 77 -4.26 11.18 -14.45
CA ALA A 77 -5.51 11.95 -14.45
C ALA A 77 -5.76 12.65 -13.10
N VAL A 78 -5.44 12.00 -11.97
CA VAL A 78 -5.51 12.61 -10.63
C VAL A 78 -4.49 13.74 -10.48
N ILE A 79 -3.25 13.54 -10.92
CA ILE A 79 -2.18 14.56 -10.89
C ILE A 79 -2.59 15.77 -11.74
N ASP A 80 -3.11 15.56 -12.93
CA ASP A 80 -3.60 16.62 -13.82
C ASP A 80 -4.75 17.41 -13.19
N GLY A 81 -5.68 16.71 -12.54
CA GLY A 81 -6.75 17.33 -11.76
C GLY A 81 -6.19 18.21 -10.64
N ALA A 82 -5.18 17.71 -9.91
CA ALA A 82 -4.51 18.46 -8.85
C ALA A 82 -3.85 19.75 -9.40
N VAL A 83 -3.16 19.65 -10.54
CA VAL A 83 -2.56 20.83 -11.21
C VAL A 83 -3.66 21.84 -11.62
N ARG A 84 -4.72 21.38 -12.29
CA ARG A 84 -5.82 22.27 -12.75
C ARG A 84 -6.53 22.98 -11.59
N GLN A 85 -6.67 22.32 -10.46
CA GLN A 85 -7.37 22.86 -9.29
C GLN A 85 -6.45 23.63 -8.34
N GLY A 86 -5.16 23.78 -8.65
CA GLY A 86 -4.20 24.52 -7.86
C GLY A 86 -3.89 23.88 -6.51
N VAL A 87 -3.92 22.54 -6.43
CA VAL A 87 -3.51 21.79 -5.24
C VAL A 87 -2.04 22.13 -4.92
N SER A 88 -1.76 22.41 -3.66
CA SER A 88 -0.41 22.83 -3.24
C SER A 88 0.57 21.66 -3.19
N GLN A 89 0.12 20.45 -2.85
CA GLN A 89 0.99 19.28 -2.68
C GLN A 89 0.29 17.95 -2.91
N VAL A 90 1.01 17.00 -3.49
CA VAL A 90 0.62 15.59 -3.55
C VAL A 90 1.53 14.75 -2.67
N ILE A 91 0.94 13.96 -1.76
CA ILE A 91 1.63 12.91 -1.01
C ILE A 91 1.24 11.58 -1.68
N LYS A 92 2.19 10.97 -2.41
CA LYS A 92 1.93 9.76 -3.18
C LYS A 92 2.41 8.52 -2.43
N VAL A 93 1.48 7.62 -2.13
CA VAL A 93 1.84 6.26 -1.69
C VAL A 93 2.24 5.45 -2.91
N THR A 94 3.47 4.97 -2.91
CA THR A 94 4.10 4.26 -4.03
C THR A 94 4.85 3.03 -3.51
N SER A 95 5.62 2.38 -4.36
CA SER A 95 6.51 1.26 -4.01
C SER A 95 7.88 1.49 -4.66
N LYS A 96 8.80 0.53 -4.58
CA LYS A 96 10.06 0.57 -5.32
C LYS A 96 9.77 0.71 -6.81
N ALA A 97 9.92 1.92 -7.34
CA ALA A 97 9.76 2.24 -8.75
C ALA A 97 11.00 1.82 -9.54
N SER A 98 10.83 1.27 -10.74
CA SER A 98 11.92 0.90 -11.64
C SER A 98 11.39 0.74 -13.06
N ALA A 99 11.93 1.51 -13.99
CA ALA A 99 11.54 1.45 -15.41
C ALA A 99 11.91 0.11 -16.07
N ASP A 100 12.99 -0.53 -15.59
CA ASP A 100 13.53 -1.76 -16.17
C ASP A 100 13.04 -3.02 -15.41
N SER A 101 12.13 -2.88 -14.46
CA SER A 101 11.63 -4.03 -13.70
C SER A 101 10.80 -4.98 -14.57
N PRO A 102 10.91 -6.30 -14.41
CA PRO A 102 9.97 -7.25 -15.02
C PRO A 102 8.54 -7.07 -14.48
N VAL A 103 8.37 -6.47 -13.30
CA VAL A 103 7.07 -6.28 -12.64
C VAL A 103 6.40 -5.02 -13.16
N ASP A 104 5.26 -5.16 -13.85
CA ASP A 104 4.50 -4.06 -14.48
C ASP A 104 4.20 -2.92 -13.50
N ARG A 105 3.78 -3.25 -12.28
CA ARG A 105 3.50 -2.25 -11.26
C ARG A 105 4.69 -1.36 -10.94
N ARG A 106 5.93 -1.88 -10.94
CA ARG A 106 7.13 -1.08 -10.69
C ARG A 106 7.44 -0.15 -11.86
N ARG A 107 7.20 -0.60 -13.08
CA ARG A 107 7.34 0.25 -14.28
C ARG A 107 6.29 1.35 -14.27
N GLY A 108 5.04 1.01 -13.96
CA GLY A 108 3.95 1.98 -13.81
C GLY A 108 4.24 3.02 -12.73
N GLN A 109 4.81 2.62 -11.59
CA GLN A 109 5.23 3.59 -10.57
C GLN A 109 6.34 4.51 -11.08
N ALA A 110 7.32 4.00 -11.83
CA ALA A 110 8.39 4.83 -12.40
C ALA A 110 7.84 5.86 -13.41
N GLU A 111 6.87 5.46 -14.24
CA GLU A 111 6.19 6.36 -15.17
C GLU A 111 5.43 7.47 -14.42
N ILE A 112 4.67 7.12 -13.40
CA ILE A 112 3.90 8.10 -12.60
C ILE A 112 4.82 9.05 -11.85
N GLU A 113 5.89 8.56 -11.22
CA GLU A 113 6.87 9.40 -10.51
C GLU A 113 7.58 10.36 -11.47
N ALA A 114 7.98 9.87 -12.65
CA ALA A 114 8.57 10.69 -13.69
C ALA A 114 7.62 11.78 -14.18
N TYR A 115 6.36 11.43 -14.43
CA TYR A 115 5.34 12.40 -14.82
C TYR A 115 5.12 13.47 -13.75
N LEU A 116 4.92 13.07 -12.50
CA LEU A 116 4.71 13.98 -11.37
C LEU A 116 5.85 14.99 -11.24
N ALA A 117 7.09 14.57 -11.45
CA ALA A 117 8.26 15.44 -11.41
C ALA A 117 8.26 16.52 -12.50
N THR A 118 7.55 16.31 -13.63
CA THR A 118 7.46 17.30 -14.73
C THR A 118 6.41 18.38 -14.50
N THR A 119 5.47 18.17 -13.58
CA THR A 119 4.31 19.07 -13.37
C THR A 119 4.64 20.33 -12.59
N GLY A 120 5.78 20.39 -11.93
CA GLY A 120 6.13 21.47 -10.99
C GLY A 120 5.34 21.41 -9.68
N LEU A 121 4.43 20.44 -9.50
CA LEU A 121 3.64 20.28 -8.28
C LEU A 121 4.54 19.80 -7.13
N ALA A 122 4.46 20.46 -5.98
CA ALA A 122 5.16 19.98 -4.80
C ALA A 122 4.65 18.58 -4.44
N HIS A 123 5.57 17.65 -4.20
CA HIS A 123 5.18 16.28 -3.90
C HIS A 123 6.12 15.58 -2.92
N THR A 124 5.59 14.56 -2.27
CA THR A 124 6.33 13.65 -1.39
C THR A 124 6.02 12.21 -1.80
N LEU A 125 7.05 11.38 -1.94
CA LEU A 125 6.91 9.98 -2.32
C LEU A 125 7.07 9.06 -1.10
N LEU A 126 6.08 8.20 -0.84
CA LEU A 126 6.11 7.18 0.22
C LEU A 126 6.30 5.81 -0.41
N ARG A 127 7.55 5.39 -0.57
CA ARG A 127 7.93 4.12 -1.19
C ARG A 127 7.85 2.99 -0.18
N SER A 128 6.69 2.35 -0.09
CA SER A 128 6.48 1.23 0.84
C SER A 128 6.98 -0.09 0.30
N ASN A 129 7.49 -0.94 1.19
CA ASN A 129 7.71 -2.36 0.93
C ASN A 129 6.36 -3.10 0.96
N ALA A 130 6.36 -4.43 0.85
CA ALA A 130 5.15 -5.25 0.85
C ALA A 130 4.36 -5.10 2.16
N TYR A 131 3.04 -5.06 2.05
CA TYR A 131 2.17 -4.90 3.22
C TYR A 131 1.95 -6.20 3.98
N LEU A 132 2.05 -6.17 5.31
CA LEU A 132 1.65 -7.27 6.20
C LEU A 132 0.20 -7.72 5.95
N GLN A 133 -0.71 -6.81 5.59
CA GLN A 133 -2.08 -7.12 5.22
C GLN A 133 -2.22 -8.08 4.04
N ASN A 134 -1.17 -8.29 3.23
CA ASN A 134 -1.19 -9.29 2.17
C ASN A 134 -1.20 -10.72 2.73
N LEU A 135 -0.70 -10.93 3.95
CA LEU A 135 -0.74 -12.22 4.64
C LEU A 135 -2.17 -12.68 4.93
N LEU A 136 -3.12 -11.76 5.07
CA LEU A 136 -4.53 -12.11 5.29
C LEU A 136 -5.15 -12.90 4.11
N ALA A 137 -4.60 -12.74 2.90
CA ALA A 137 -5.03 -13.52 1.75
C ALA A 137 -4.65 -15.02 1.87
N LEU A 138 -3.70 -15.37 2.75
CA LEU A 138 -3.30 -16.75 3.01
C LEU A 138 -4.24 -17.45 4.03
N ALA A 139 -4.99 -16.68 4.79
CA ALA A 139 -5.82 -17.18 5.90
C ALA A 139 -6.81 -18.30 5.50
N PRO A 140 -7.55 -18.21 4.37
CA PRO A 140 -8.44 -19.31 3.98
C PRO A 140 -7.70 -20.64 3.74
N MET A 141 -6.52 -20.58 3.11
CA MET A 141 -5.70 -21.77 2.87
C MET A 141 -5.17 -22.34 4.18
N ILE A 142 -4.64 -21.47 5.06
CA ILE A 142 -4.10 -21.87 6.37
C ILE A 142 -5.17 -22.60 7.19
N ARG A 143 -6.39 -22.04 7.29
CA ARG A 143 -7.51 -22.69 8.02
C ARG A 143 -7.93 -24.02 7.41
N GLN A 144 -7.85 -24.15 6.09
CA GLN A 144 -8.30 -25.36 5.38
C GLN A 144 -7.25 -26.47 5.38
N THR A 145 -5.95 -26.13 5.30
CA THR A 145 -4.89 -27.10 5.02
C THR A 145 -3.78 -27.14 6.06
N GLY A 146 -3.81 -26.25 7.06
CA GLY A 146 -2.73 -26.11 8.04
C GLY A 146 -1.46 -25.45 7.50
N GLY A 147 -1.52 -24.80 6.31
CA GLY A 147 -0.33 -24.17 5.74
C GLY A 147 -0.62 -23.31 4.51
N PHE A 148 0.45 -22.85 3.84
CA PHE A 148 0.35 -22.02 2.64
C PHE A 148 1.51 -22.27 1.68
N LEU A 149 1.28 -21.89 0.42
CA LEU A 149 2.21 -22.10 -0.70
C LEU A 149 2.67 -20.75 -1.24
N MET A 150 3.99 -20.56 -1.41
CA MET A 150 4.55 -19.35 -2.04
C MET A 150 5.80 -19.69 -2.86
N SER A 151 6.16 -18.80 -3.78
CA SER A 151 7.38 -18.93 -4.61
C SER A 151 8.46 -17.92 -4.21
N ALA A 152 8.50 -17.49 -2.94
CA ALA A 152 9.44 -16.50 -2.44
C ALA A 152 10.76 -17.09 -1.93
N GLY A 153 10.91 -18.40 -1.94
CA GLY A 153 12.10 -19.07 -1.37
C GLY A 153 12.34 -18.67 0.09
N ASP A 154 13.59 -18.51 0.44
CA ASP A 154 14.04 -17.97 1.73
C ASP A 154 14.25 -16.44 1.70
N GLY A 155 13.78 -15.78 0.63
CA GLY A 155 13.91 -14.36 0.45
C GLY A 155 13.23 -13.58 1.57
N LYS A 156 13.91 -12.53 2.03
CA LYS A 156 13.43 -11.69 3.13
C LYS A 156 12.83 -10.39 2.60
N VAL A 157 11.87 -9.87 3.33
CA VAL A 157 11.11 -8.67 2.99
C VAL A 157 11.01 -7.76 4.21
N GLY A 158 11.25 -6.48 4.06
CA GLY A 158 10.95 -5.48 5.09
C GLY A 158 9.45 -5.15 5.11
N MET A 159 8.59 -6.16 5.40
CA MET A 159 7.13 -5.97 5.36
C MET A 159 6.67 -4.89 6.32
N ILE A 160 5.74 -4.05 5.86
CA ILE A 160 5.18 -2.93 6.63
C ILE A 160 3.69 -3.09 6.87
N ASP A 161 3.21 -2.67 8.02
CA ASP A 161 1.78 -2.54 8.28
C ASP A 161 1.20 -1.32 7.53
N ALA A 162 0.08 -1.49 6.84
CA ALA A 162 -0.59 -0.40 6.14
C ALA A 162 -1.01 0.74 7.07
N ARG A 163 -1.23 0.46 8.36
CA ARG A 163 -1.49 1.46 9.41
C ARG A 163 -0.29 2.38 9.63
N ASP A 164 0.94 1.87 9.50
CA ASP A 164 2.16 2.68 9.66
C ASP A 164 2.40 3.55 8.42
N VAL A 165 2.05 3.05 7.23
CA VAL A 165 2.06 3.88 6.01
C VAL A 165 1.06 5.02 6.12
N ALA A 166 -0.16 4.73 6.58
CA ALA A 166 -1.19 5.75 6.81
C ALA A 166 -0.75 6.78 7.86
N ALA A 167 -0.19 6.32 9.00
CA ALA A 167 0.30 7.20 10.04
C ALA A 167 1.42 8.14 9.54
N THR A 168 2.34 7.61 8.73
CA THR A 168 3.40 8.40 8.09
C THR A 168 2.82 9.43 7.12
N ALA A 169 1.89 9.01 6.26
CA ALA A 169 1.22 9.92 5.32
C ALA A 169 0.48 11.06 6.02
N VAL A 170 -0.21 10.75 7.12
CA VAL A 170 -0.94 11.74 7.94
C VAL A 170 0.02 12.68 8.68
N ALA A 171 1.15 12.19 9.20
CA ALA A 171 2.17 13.04 9.82
C ALA A 171 2.75 14.04 8.81
N ILE A 172 3.05 13.60 7.59
CA ILE A 172 3.51 14.47 6.51
C ILE A 172 2.41 15.47 6.08
N ALA A 173 1.16 15.04 6.01
CA ALA A 173 0.04 15.90 5.65
C ALA A 173 -0.21 17.04 6.67
N ALA A 174 0.23 16.88 7.90
CA ALA A 174 0.17 17.93 8.94
C ALA A 174 1.20 19.06 8.72
N ALA A 175 2.35 18.75 8.08
CA ALA A 175 3.41 19.71 7.77
C ALA A 175 3.95 19.52 6.34
N PRO A 176 3.11 19.59 5.30
CA PRO A 176 3.44 19.09 3.97
C PRO A 176 4.62 19.80 3.31
N ARG A 177 4.84 21.08 3.61
CA ARG A 177 5.96 21.87 3.05
C ARG A 177 7.33 21.39 3.51
N GLU A 178 7.44 20.85 4.72
CA GLU A 178 8.70 20.34 5.28
C GLU A 178 9.18 19.07 4.57
N HIS A 179 8.26 18.37 3.89
CA HIS A 179 8.49 17.11 3.20
C HIS A 179 8.45 17.23 1.67
N ALA A 180 8.31 18.46 1.15
CA ALA A 180 8.23 18.69 -0.29
C ALA A 180 9.53 18.27 -1.00
N GLY A 181 9.41 17.52 -2.10
CA GLY A 181 10.55 17.00 -2.87
C GLY A 181 11.24 15.78 -2.22
N GLN A 182 10.74 15.28 -1.08
CA GLN A 182 11.33 14.13 -0.40
C GLN A 182 10.74 12.80 -0.89
N ALA A 183 11.58 11.76 -0.83
CA ALA A 183 11.17 10.37 -1.04
C ALA A 183 11.58 9.54 0.17
N TYR A 184 10.59 8.93 0.84
CA TYR A 184 10.78 8.12 2.04
C TYR A 184 10.59 6.65 1.76
N TRP A 185 11.39 5.80 2.39
CA TRP A 185 11.34 4.36 2.27
C TRP A 185 10.67 3.75 3.49
N LEU A 186 9.51 3.14 3.32
CA LEU A 186 8.69 2.67 4.43
C LEU A 186 8.78 1.16 4.56
N THR A 187 9.28 0.70 5.71
CA THR A 187 9.39 -0.72 6.08
C THR A 187 8.88 -0.96 7.48
N GLY A 188 8.60 -2.22 7.80
CA GLY A 188 8.52 -2.70 9.17
C GLY A 188 9.90 -2.69 9.85
N PRO A 189 9.97 -3.13 11.11
CA PRO A 189 11.19 -3.05 11.90
C PRO A 189 12.20 -4.16 11.61
N GLU A 190 11.82 -5.16 10.82
CA GLU A 190 12.59 -6.39 10.65
C GLU A 190 12.47 -6.97 9.24
N LEU A 191 13.49 -7.73 8.82
CA LEU A 191 13.44 -8.51 7.60
C LEU A 191 12.80 -9.87 7.88
N ILE A 192 11.72 -10.19 7.19
CA ILE A 192 10.85 -11.35 7.42
C ILE A 192 10.87 -12.24 6.19
N SER A 193 11.13 -13.54 6.37
CA SER A 193 10.88 -14.59 5.37
C SER A 193 9.47 -15.18 5.55
N TYR A 194 8.98 -15.92 4.55
CA TYR A 194 7.71 -16.66 4.71
C TYR A 194 7.85 -17.85 5.69
N THR A 195 9.05 -18.35 5.92
CA THR A 195 9.35 -19.29 7.02
C THR A 195 9.14 -18.63 8.39
N ASP A 196 9.55 -17.35 8.54
CA ASP A 196 9.30 -16.58 9.76
C ASP A 196 7.81 -16.35 9.99
N VAL A 197 7.05 -16.07 8.91
CA VAL A 197 5.58 -15.95 8.97
C VAL A 197 4.94 -17.24 9.47
N ALA A 198 5.33 -18.41 8.92
CA ALA A 198 4.79 -19.70 9.34
C ALA A 198 5.12 -20.00 10.80
N ARG A 199 6.34 -19.68 11.25
CA ARG A 199 6.78 -19.86 12.64
C ARG A 199 5.96 -18.98 13.61
N GLU A 200 5.76 -17.69 13.29
CA GLU A 200 5.00 -16.78 14.15
C GLU A 200 3.51 -17.16 14.19
N LEU A 201 2.92 -17.57 13.06
CA LEU A 201 1.56 -18.10 13.02
C LEU A 201 1.42 -19.36 13.87
N SER A 202 2.37 -20.32 13.77
CA SER A 202 2.36 -21.53 14.57
C SER A 202 2.41 -21.24 16.07
N ALA A 203 3.26 -20.31 16.47
CA ALA A 203 3.39 -19.90 17.87
C ALA A 203 2.11 -19.24 18.40
N THR A 204 1.45 -18.42 17.58
CA THR A 204 0.23 -17.69 17.99
C THR A 204 -1.00 -18.57 17.98
N LEU A 205 -1.13 -19.51 17.03
CA LEU A 205 -2.29 -20.39 16.89
C LEU A 205 -2.20 -21.65 17.78
N GLY A 206 -1.01 -21.96 18.32
CA GLY A 206 -0.80 -23.13 19.16
C GLY A 206 -0.75 -24.47 18.41
N HIS A 207 -0.68 -24.44 17.09
CA HIS A 207 -0.49 -25.62 16.23
C HIS A 207 0.40 -25.30 15.05
N ALA A 208 0.96 -26.33 14.40
CA ALA A 208 1.87 -26.14 13.27
C ALA A 208 1.15 -25.50 12.07
N VAL A 209 1.79 -24.46 11.51
CA VAL A 209 1.43 -23.86 10.20
C VAL A 209 2.63 -24.07 9.29
N GLU A 210 2.42 -24.74 8.14
CA GLU A 210 3.51 -25.09 7.24
C GLU A 210 3.63 -24.09 6.09
N TYR A 211 4.86 -23.63 5.84
CA TYR A 211 5.21 -22.95 4.60
C TYR A 211 5.81 -23.98 3.64
N ARG A 212 5.24 -24.11 2.47
CA ARG A 212 5.79 -24.92 1.39
C ARG A 212 6.15 -24.05 0.19
N GLN A 213 7.43 -24.07 -0.14
CA GLN A 213 7.93 -23.44 -1.34
C GLN A 213 7.48 -24.20 -2.57
N ILE A 214 7.04 -23.47 -3.58
CA ILE A 214 6.66 -23.95 -4.91
C ILE A 214 7.37 -23.12 -5.98
N SER A 215 7.39 -23.60 -7.22
CA SER A 215 7.92 -22.83 -8.35
C SER A 215 7.04 -21.61 -8.67
N PRO A 216 7.59 -20.54 -9.31
CA PRO A 216 6.78 -19.41 -9.77
C PRO A 216 5.63 -19.82 -10.71
N ALA A 217 5.83 -20.83 -11.56
CA ALA A 217 4.81 -21.35 -12.46
C ALA A 217 3.65 -22.02 -11.70
N GLU A 218 3.96 -22.84 -10.68
CA GLU A 218 2.94 -23.45 -9.81
C GLU A 218 2.18 -22.40 -9.01
N HIS A 219 2.89 -21.37 -8.51
CA HIS A 219 2.27 -20.28 -7.76
C HIS A 219 1.31 -19.49 -8.64
N ARG A 220 1.74 -19.09 -9.86
CA ARG A 220 0.85 -18.46 -10.84
C ARG A 220 -0.39 -19.30 -11.10
N ALA A 221 -0.21 -20.60 -11.38
CA ALA A 221 -1.33 -21.52 -11.63
C ALA A 221 -2.27 -21.63 -10.42
N ALA A 222 -1.73 -21.64 -9.19
CA ALA A 222 -2.54 -21.65 -7.97
C ALA A 222 -3.38 -20.38 -7.81
N MET A 223 -2.79 -19.21 -8.06
CA MET A 223 -3.51 -17.92 -8.04
C MET A 223 -4.63 -17.86 -9.06
N ILE A 224 -4.40 -18.35 -10.30
CA ILE A 224 -5.44 -18.41 -11.35
C ILE A 224 -6.59 -19.33 -10.92
N ARG A 225 -6.29 -20.51 -10.36
CA ARG A 225 -7.33 -21.41 -9.83
C ARG A 225 -8.13 -20.79 -8.68
N ALA A 226 -7.51 -19.91 -7.91
CA ALA A 226 -8.19 -19.13 -6.86
C ALA A 226 -8.96 -17.90 -7.40
N GLY A 227 -9.09 -17.74 -8.73
CA GLY A 227 -9.85 -16.67 -9.36
C GLY A 227 -9.08 -15.35 -9.58
N VAL A 228 -7.75 -15.34 -9.36
CA VAL A 228 -6.92 -14.17 -9.66
C VAL A 228 -6.76 -14.04 -11.19
N PRO A 229 -7.02 -12.86 -11.78
CA PRO A 229 -6.80 -12.62 -13.21
C PRO A 229 -5.36 -12.93 -13.62
N ASP A 230 -5.19 -13.52 -14.82
CA ASP A 230 -3.90 -14.03 -15.30
C ASP A 230 -2.78 -12.98 -15.26
N ALA A 231 -3.02 -11.77 -15.75
CA ALA A 231 -2.05 -10.70 -15.73
C ALA A 231 -1.57 -10.36 -14.30
N VAL A 232 -2.50 -10.36 -13.32
CA VAL A 232 -2.19 -10.11 -11.91
C VAL A 232 -1.41 -11.28 -11.32
N ALA A 233 -1.79 -12.52 -11.60
CA ALA A 233 -1.11 -13.73 -11.14
C ALA A 233 0.33 -13.78 -11.70
N THR A 234 0.53 -13.40 -12.95
CA THR A 234 1.85 -13.32 -13.61
C THR A 234 2.72 -12.28 -12.93
N SER A 235 2.22 -11.05 -12.77
CA SER A 235 2.96 -9.95 -12.11
C SER A 235 3.30 -10.28 -10.65
N ASN A 236 2.40 -10.95 -9.93
CA ASN A 236 2.67 -11.40 -8.57
C ASN A 236 3.74 -12.48 -8.52
N ALA A 237 3.68 -13.50 -9.41
CA ALA A 237 4.70 -14.55 -9.46
C ALA A 237 6.10 -13.99 -9.75
N GLN A 238 6.20 -13.01 -10.65
CA GLN A 238 7.45 -12.27 -10.92
C GLN A 238 7.93 -11.51 -9.67
N ALA A 239 7.03 -10.83 -8.96
CA ALA A 239 7.38 -10.11 -7.74
C ALA A 239 7.90 -11.05 -6.64
N PHE A 240 7.30 -12.24 -6.49
CA PHE A 240 7.80 -13.26 -5.57
C PHE A 240 9.15 -13.85 -5.99
N GLY A 241 9.41 -13.97 -7.30
CA GLY A 241 10.74 -14.33 -7.82
C GLY A 241 11.80 -13.31 -7.40
N LEU A 242 11.52 -12.01 -7.55
CA LEU A 242 12.42 -10.95 -7.10
C LEU A 242 12.63 -10.98 -5.57
N ILE A 243 11.62 -11.35 -4.79
CA ILE A 243 11.79 -11.55 -3.35
C ILE A 243 12.77 -12.69 -3.08
N ALA A 244 12.64 -13.83 -3.79
CA ALA A 244 13.55 -14.95 -3.66
C ALA A 244 15.02 -14.56 -3.98
N GLU A 245 15.21 -13.61 -4.88
CA GLU A 245 16.50 -13.03 -5.27
C GLU A 245 17.01 -11.94 -4.29
N GLY A 246 16.26 -11.61 -3.23
CA GLY A 246 16.64 -10.65 -2.21
C GLY A 246 16.33 -9.18 -2.55
N ASP A 247 15.62 -8.89 -3.62
CA ASP A 247 15.33 -7.51 -4.05
C ASP A 247 14.48 -6.72 -3.06
N ALA A 248 13.72 -7.39 -2.20
CA ALA A 248 12.89 -6.76 -1.16
C ALA A 248 13.55 -6.74 0.24
N ALA A 249 14.80 -7.22 0.36
CA ALA A 249 15.52 -7.34 1.63
C ALA A 249 16.19 -6.01 2.03
N TRP A 250 15.38 -5.00 2.32
CA TRP A 250 15.84 -3.69 2.78
C TRP A 250 14.97 -3.16 3.91
N LEU A 251 15.60 -2.37 4.81
CA LEU A 251 14.98 -1.67 5.92
C LEU A 251 15.29 -0.17 5.86
N ALA A 252 14.41 0.63 6.45
CA ALA A 252 14.57 2.07 6.59
C ALA A 252 13.96 2.54 7.92
N ASP A 253 14.47 3.64 8.46
CA ASP A 253 14.02 4.22 9.71
C ASP A 253 13.00 5.37 9.51
N ASP A 254 12.57 5.62 8.28
CA ASP A 254 11.75 6.79 7.92
C ASP A 254 10.40 6.81 8.66
N VAL A 255 9.77 5.65 8.88
CA VAL A 255 8.52 5.57 9.66
C VAL A 255 8.73 6.16 11.05
N LYS A 256 9.77 5.69 11.77
CA LYS A 256 10.08 6.15 13.12
C LYS A 256 10.52 7.61 13.14
N SER A 257 11.33 8.02 12.17
CA SER A 257 11.83 9.40 12.06
C SER A 257 10.71 10.41 11.85
N ILE A 258 9.68 10.06 11.07
CA ILE A 258 8.56 10.95 10.74
C ILE A 258 7.47 10.89 11.82
N THR A 259 7.13 9.68 12.31
CA THR A 259 6.00 9.51 13.23
C THR A 259 6.39 9.57 14.70
N GLY A 260 7.68 9.45 15.03
CA GLY A 260 8.18 9.28 16.40
C GLY A 260 7.91 7.90 16.99
N THR A 261 7.26 7.00 16.25
CA THR A 261 6.84 5.67 16.72
C THR A 261 7.48 4.58 15.86
N ALA A 262 7.98 3.53 16.48
CA ALA A 262 8.50 2.37 15.73
C ALA A 262 7.38 1.69 14.93
N PRO A 263 7.66 1.22 13.70
CA PRO A 263 6.67 0.49 12.93
C PRO A 263 6.30 -0.83 13.61
N ARG A 264 5.09 -1.33 13.32
CA ARG A 264 4.55 -2.59 13.86
C ARG A 264 5.33 -3.80 13.34
N SER A 265 5.60 -4.75 14.24
CA SER A 265 6.27 -6.02 13.93
C SER A 265 5.29 -7.04 13.33
N LEU A 266 5.83 -8.11 12.72
CA LEU A 266 5.06 -9.28 12.29
C LEU A 266 4.24 -9.87 13.46
N ARG A 267 4.86 -10.02 14.63
CA ARG A 267 4.21 -10.54 15.84
C ARG A 267 2.99 -9.71 16.23
N SER A 268 3.15 -8.39 16.32
CA SER A 268 2.06 -7.47 16.63
C SER A 268 0.93 -7.58 15.60
N PHE A 269 1.27 -7.64 14.30
CA PHE A 269 0.30 -7.79 13.24
C PHE A 269 -0.49 -9.10 13.34
N ILE A 270 0.18 -10.24 13.56
CA ILE A 270 -0.48 -11.55 13.68
C ILE A 270 -1.38 -11.58 14.92
N ALA A 271 -0.93 -11.05 16.06
CA ALA A 271 -1.74 -10.97 17.28
C ALA A 271 -3.03 -10.16 17.07
N ASP A 272 -2.95 -9.02 16.38
CA ASP A 272 -4.11 -8.18 16.04
C ASP A 272 -5.10 -8.87 15.09
N HIS A 273 -4.64 -9.84 14.29
CA HIS A 273 -5.43 -10.49 13.24
C HIS A 273 -5.60 -12.01 13.47
N VAL A 274 -5.32 -12.52 14.68
CA VAL A 274 -5.34 -13.96 14.96
C VAL A 274 -6.67 -14.62 14.54
N ALA A 275 -7.79 -13.97 14.78
CA ALA A 275 -9.11 -14.47 14.39
C ALA A 275 -9.29 -14.72 12.88
N ALA A 276 -8.49 -14.10 12.03
CA ALA A 276 -8.54 -14.35 10.59
C ALA A 276 -7.89 -15.69 10.22
N PHE A 277 -6.90 -16.15 11.00
CA PHE A 277 -6.10 -17.35 10.74
C PHE A 277 -6.57 -18.58 11.52
N ALA A 278 -7.33 -18.37 12.61
CA ALA A 278 -7.92 -19.42 13.46
C ALA A 278 -9.08 -20.17 12.79
#